data_55e234f21cb9af8ecf707f64c199be5d
#
_entry.id   55e234f21cb9af8ecf707f64c199be5d
#
_cell.length_a   1.000
_cell.length_b   1.000
_cell.length_c   1.000
_cell.angle_alpha   90.00
_cell.angle_beta   90.00
_cell.angle_gamma   90.00
#
_symmetry.space_group_name_H-M   'P 1'
#
loop_
_entity.id
_entity.type
_entity.pdbx_description
1 polymer ?
#
loop_
_entity_poly.entity_id
_entity_poly.type
_entity_poly.pdbx_seq_one_letter_code
_entity_poly.pdbx_strand_id
1 'polypeptide(L)'
;MNDGYQVLSLDDLDRLTSTDGTLTLLPLRRTVGFRPFGVNAWLGARAGDHVIERHHERDGDEELYVVVRGRATFTLGDETFDAPEGTLVHATPGTLREAIAADDDTVVLAVGAKPGKPWQPAAWEDFFVAFAYRAAGRSDEARALVADTLARHPGTWQGPYNAACFEALEGDDDAAFAQLRVAYERAPALIAEYAPADGDLVRLQSDPRWRELFG
;
A
#
# COMPACT_ATOMS: atom_id res chain seq x y z
N MET A 1 27.70 3.05 12.90
CA MET A 1 26.65 2.01 12.89
C MET A 1 26.87 1.18 14.15
N ASN A 2 25.87 1.11 15.02
CA ASN A 2 25.95 0.20 16.17
C ASN A 2 25.87 -1.25 15.66
N ASP A 3 26.83 -2.08 16.06
CA ASP A 3 26.89 -3.46 15.60
C ASP A 3 25.78 -4.28 16.29
N GLY A 4 24.69 -4.53 15.59
CA GLY A 4 23.70 -5.54 15.93
C GLY A 4 22.33 -5.10 16.43
N TYR A 5 22.05 -3.79 16.62
CA TYR A 5 20.71 -3.30 16.97
C TYR A 5 20.43 -1.87 16.50
N GLN A 6 19.13 -1.56 16.37
CA GLN A 6 18.62 -0.21 16.13
C GLN A 6 17.55 0.12 17.16
N VAL A 7 17.49 1.37 17.59
CA VAL A 7 16.46 1.89 18.50
C VAL A 7 15.82 3.09 17.82
N LEU A 8 14.52 3.04 17.60
CA LEU A 8 13.72 4.06 16.93
C LEU A 8 12.44 4.31 17.73
N SER A 9 11.97 5.53 17.75
CA SER A 9 10.58 5.85 18.08
C SER A 9 9.71 5.78 16.82
N LEU A 10 8.43 5.50 16.96
CA LEU A 10 7.47 5.64 15.85
C LEU A 10 7.42 7.09 15.33
N ASP A 11 7.70 8.06 16.18
CA ASP A 11 7.71 9.47 15.82
C ASP A 11 8.96 9.88 15.02
N ASP A 12 10.01 9.05 14.97
CA ASP A 12 11.21 9.23 14.15
C ASP A 12 11.02 8.73 12.71
N LEU A 13 9.94 8.02 12.42
CA LEU A 13 9.66 7.48 11.10
C LEU A 13 9.10 8.54 10.16
N ASP A 14 9.43 8.42 8.87
CA ASP A 14 8.80 9.21 7.81
C ASP A 14 7.28 9.02 7.86
N ARG A 15 6.53 10.08 7.60
CA ARG A 15 5.08 10.04 7.43
C ARG A 15 4.78 10.09 5.94
N LEU A 16 4.46 8.95 5.37
CA LEU A 16 4.19 8.81 3.95
C LEU A 16 2.68 8.72 3.73
N THR A 17 2.10 9.79 3.21
CA THR A 17 0.64 9.86 2.99
C THR A 17 0.32 9.43 1.54
N SER A 18 -0.76 8.66 1.38
CA SER A 18 -1.29 8.27 0.08
C SER A 18 -1.69 9.48 -0.75
N THR A 19 -1.79 9.32 -2.08
CA THR A 19 -2.10 10.41 -3.02
C THR A 19 -3.45 11.06 -2.75
N ASP A 20 -4.43 10.28 -2.28
CA ASP A 20 -5.76 10.75 -1.90
C ASP A 20 -5.85 11.33 -0.48
N GLY A 21 -4.75 11.23 0.29
CA GLY A 21 -4.67 11.74 1.66
C GLY A 21 -5.34 10.90 2.73
N THR A 22 -5.84 9.71 2.38
CA THR A 22 -6.66 8.88 3.30
C THR A 22 -5.87 7.97 4.21
N LEU A 23 -4.64 7.60 3.83
CA LEU A 23 -3.76 6.70 4.56
C LEU A 23 -2.39 7.33 4.80
N THR A 24 -1.83 7.17 6.00
CA THR A 24 -0.44 7.56 6.29
C THR A 24 0.35 6.36 6.81
N LEU A 25 1.31 5.92 5.99
CA LEU A 25 2.25 4.85 6.32
C LEU A 25 3.42 5.40 7.13
N LEU A 26 3.77 4.72 8.21
CA LEU A 26 5.06 4.81 8.90
C LEU A 26 5.89 3.60 8.45
N PRO A 27 6.88 3.73 7.54
CA PRO A 27 7.52 2.62 6.83
C PRO A 27 8.55 1.89 7.71
N LEU A 28 8.11 1.30 8.82
CA LEU A 28 8.95 0.67 9.84
C LEU A 28 9.88 -0.39 9.24
N ARG A 29 9.32 -1.36 8.52
CA ARG A 29 10.07 -2.45 7.91
C ARG A 29 11.22 -1.95 7.03
N ARG A 30 10.89 -1.00 6.17
CA ARG A 30 11.86 -0.42 5.23
C ARG A 30 12.96 0.35 5.95
N THR A 31 12.61 1.14 6.95
CA THR A 31 13.54 1.97 7.71
C THR A 31 14.57 1.14 8.46
N VAL A 32 14.15 0.05 9.10
CA VAL A 32 15.07 -0.82 9.86
C VAL A 32 15.68 -1.95 9.03
N GLY A 33 15.23 -2.15 7.79
CA GLY A 33 15.67 -3.26 6.95
C GLY A 33 15.19 -4.64 7.42
N PHE A 34 14.03 -4.70 8.07
CA PHE A 34 13.48 -5.94 8.61
C PHE A 34 12.97 -6.86 7.50
N ARG A 35 13.24 -8.17 7.59
CA ARG A 35 12.97 -9.12 6.50
C ARG A 35 12.15 -10.37 6.85
N PRO A 36 12.00 -10.80 8.11
CA PRO A 36 11.35 -12.07 8.44
C PRO A 36 9.84 -12.11 8.17
N PHE A 37 9.14 -10.96 8.26
CA PHE A 37 7.70 -10.81 7.99
C PHE A 37 7.38 -9.33 7.66
N GLY A 38 6.20 -9.07 7.14
CA GLY A 38 5.69 -7.72 6.93
C GLY A 38 5.43 -7.03 8.27
N VAL A 39 5.94 -5.82 8.46
CA VAL A 39 5.64 -5.01 9.64
C VAL A 39 5.72 -3.53 9.28
N ASN A 40 4.61 -2.83 9.45
CA ASN A 40 4.53 -1.39 9.27
C ASN A 40 3.57 -0.79 10.29
N ALA A 41 3.60 0.51 10.47
CA ALA A 41 2.62 1.20 11.28
C ALA A 41 1.81 2.18 10.40
N TRP A 42 0.58 2.42 10.80
CA TRP A 42 -0.35 3.31 10.14
C TRP A 42 -0.80 4.39 11.11
N LEU A 43 -0.72 5.64 10.68
CA LEU A 43 -1.06 6.81 11.48
C LEU A 43 -2.37 7.43 11.01
N GLY A 44 -3.37 7.50 11.89
CA GLY A 44 -4.51 8.39 11.78
C GLY A 44 -4.18 9.70 12.48
N ALA A 45 -3.76 10.71 11.73
CA ALA A 45 -3.41 12.02 12.29
C ALA A 45 -4.61 12.71 12.93
N ARG A 46 -5.80 12.40 12.42
CA ARG A 46 -7.09 12.89 12.94
C ARG A 46 -8.07 11.76 13.11
N ALA A 47 -8.98 11.91 14.03
CA ALA A 47 -10.17 11.05 14.11
C ALA A 47 -10.93 11.07 12.77
N GLY A 48 -11.27 9.89 12.28
CA GLY A 48 -11.87 9.68 10.96
C GLY A 48 -10.91 9.24 9.86
N ASP A 49 -9.59 9.38 10.07
CA ASP A 49 -8.59 8.88 9.11
C ASP A 49 -8.57 7.35 9.10
N HIS A 50 -8.31 6.75 7.94
CA HIS A 50 -8.05 5.31 7.88
C HIS A 50 -6.70 4.99 8.52
N VAL A 51 -6.68 3.95 9.36
CA VAL A 51 -5.47 3.31 9.88
C VAL A 51 -5.32 1.88 9.37
N ILE A 52 -6.37 1.30 8.81
CA ILE A 52 -6.36 0.12 7.93
C ILE A 52 -7.40 0.38 6.84
N GLU A 53 -6.98 0.38 5.61
CA GLU A 53 -7.87 0.52 4.46
C GLU A 53 -8.85 -0.68 4.38
N ARG A 54 -10.02 -0.47 3.77
CA ARG A 54 -11.01 -1.53 3.60
C ARG A 54 -10.59 -2.51 2.51
N HIS A 55 -10.20 -3.72 2.88
CA HIS A 55 -9.74 -4.73 1.93
C HIS A 55 -9.97 -6.17 2.42
N HIS A 56 -9.88 -7.11 1.47
CA HIS A 56 -9.66 -8.52 1.72
C HIS A 56 -8.22 -8.85 1.42
N GLU A 57 -7.55 -9.59 2.30
CA GLU A 57 -6.23 -10.14 1.99
C GLU A 57 -6.37 -11.31 0.99
N ARG A 58 -6.15 -11.02 -0.28
CA ARG A 58 -6.32 -11.99 -1.38
C ARG A 58 -5.12 -12.90 -1.56
N ASP A 59 -3.95 -12.45 -1.12
CA ASP A 59 -2.68 -13.18 -1.28
C ASP A 59 -2.46 -14.24 -0.19
N GLY A 60 -3.38 -14.35 0.76
CA GLY A 60 -3.38 -15.35 1.83
C GLY A 60 -2.51 -14.97 3.02
N ASP A 61 -2.21 -13.69 3.21
CA ASP A 61 -1.55 -13.20 4.41
C ASP A 61 -2.50 -13.27 5.62
N GLU A 62 -1.98 -13.72 6.74
CA GLU A 62 -2.59 -13.63 8.05
C GLU A 62 -1.99 -12.43 8.76
N GLU A 63 -2.83 -11.62 9.39
CA GLU A 63 -2.41 -10.35 9.96
C GLU A 63 -2.80 -10.19 11.42
N LEU A 64 -1.85 -9.63 12.18
CA LEU A 64 -2.06 -9.16 13.54
C LEU A 64 -1.92 -7.64 13.57
N TYR A 65 -2.96 -6.96 14.00
CA TYR A 65 -2.96 -5.54 14.26
C TYR A 65 -2.85 -5.27 15.75
N VAL A 66 -2.09 -4.24 16.12
CA VAL A 66 -1.94 -3.80 17.50
C VAL A 66 -2.17 -2.30 17.55
N VAL A 67 -3.17 -1.86 18.30
CA VAL A 67 -3.32 -0.43 18.58
C VAL A 67 -2.24 -0.01 19.58
N VAL A 68 -1.22 0.68 19.11
CA VAL A 68 -0.05 1.06 19.92
C VAL A 68 -0.15 2.46 20.50
N ARG A 69 -1.09 3.27 20.01
CA ARG A 69 -1.41 4.60 20.52
C ARG A 69 -2.84 4.99 20.10
N GLY A 70 -3.55 5.65 20.99
CA GLY A 70 -4.90 6.16 20.71
C GLY A 70 -5.96 5.07 20.70
N ARG A 71 -6.93 5.20 19.80
CA ARG A 71 -8.09 4.32 19.70
C ARG A 71 -8.52 4.18 18.23
N ALA A 72 -8.90 2.98 17.83
CA ALA A 72 -9.43 2.73 16.49
C ALA A 72 -10.81 2.05 16.57
N THR A 73 -11.65 2.24 15.56
CA THR A 73 -12.83 1.45 15.32
C THR A 73 -12.50 0.44 14.22
N PHE A 74 -12.49 -0.85 14.55
CA PHE A 74 -12.28 -1.94 13.61
C PHE A 74 -13.60 -2.49 13.09
N THR A 75 -13.61 -2.84 11.81
CA THR A 75 -14.66 -3.65 11.18
C THR A 75 -14.02 -4.91 10.59
N LEU A 76 -14.47 -6.09 11.06
CA LEU A 76 -14.06 -7.40 10.53
C LEU A 76 -15.30 -8.15 10.05
N GLY A 77 -15.39 -8.42 8.74
CA GLY A 77 -16.61 -8.93 8.14
C GLY A 77 -17.78 -7.97 8.38
N ASP A 78 -18.80 -8.42 9.11
CA ASP A 78 -19.99 -7.63 9.46
C ASP A 78 -19.94 -7.06 10.89
N GLU A 79 -18.90 -7.35 11.66
CA GLU A 79 -18.78 -6.92 13.05
C GLU A 79 -17.91 -5.68 13.17
N THR A 80 -18.39 -4.71 13.95
CA THR A 80 -17.66 -3.48 14.26
C THR A 80 -17.48 -3.36 15.78
N PHE A 81 -16.27 -3.01 16.21
CA PHE A 81 -15.92 -2.90 17.63
C PHE A 81 -14.89 -1.81 17.90
N ASP A 82 -14.92 -1.33 19.13
CA ASP A 82 -13.97 -0.33 19.66
C ASP A 82 -12.67 -1.02 20.08
N ALA A 83 -11.54 -0.42 19.71
CA ALA A 83 -10.20 -0.95 19.96
C ALA A 83 -9.30 0.15 20.56
N PRO A 84 -9.29 0.31 21.89
CA PRO A 84 -8.35 1.21 22.56
C PRO A 84 -6.91 0.71 22.50
N GLU A 85 -5.96 1.57 22.90
CA GLU A 85 -4.55 1.22 23.02
C GLU A 85 -4.35 -0.10 23.77
N GLY A 86 -3.45 -0.95 23.25
CA GLY A 86 -3.18 -2.28 23.74
C GLY A 86 -4.11 -3.38 23.18
N THR A 87 -5.11 -3.03 22.36
CA THR A 87 -5.98 -4.02 21.71
C THR A 87 -5.19 -4.75 20.61
N LEU A 88 -5.32 -6.08 20.58
CA LEU A 88 -4.79 -6.94 19.52
C LEU A 88 -5.96 -7.46 18.68
N VAL A 89 -5.86 -7.33 17.37
CA VAL A 89 -6.87 -7.77 16.40
C VAL A 89 -6.21 -8.73 15.42
N HIS A 90 -6.66 -9.99 15.40
CA HIS A 90 -6.16 -11.01 14.48
C HIS A 90 -7.16 -11.20 13.35
N ALA A 91 -6.69 -11.09 12.11
CA ALA A 91 -7.47 -11.31 10.90
C ALA A 91 -6.88 -12.46 10.07
N THR A 92 -7.69 -13.50 9.84
CA THR A 92 -7.32 -14.60 8.95
C THR A 92 -7.46 -14.19 7.49
N PRO A 93 -6.77 -14.87 6.54
CA PRO A 93 -6.93 -14.61 5.12
C PRO A 93 -8.40 -14.65 4.67
N GLY A 94 -8.80 -13.74 3.79
CA GLY A 94 -10.17 -13.65 3.27
C GLY A 94 -11.16 -12.90 4.15
N THR A 95 -10.82 -12.58 5.40
CA THR A 95 -11.66 -11.71 6.24
C THR A 95 -11.61 -10.28 5.70
N LEU A 96 -12.77 -9.68 5.39
CA LEU A 96 -12.85 -8.25 5.11
C LEU A 96 -12.45 -7.47 6.35
N ARG A 97 -11.55 -6.51 6.21
CA ARG A 97 -11.05 -5.69 7.31
C ARG A 97 -10.97 -4.22 6.98
N GLU A 98 -11.17 -3.40 7.99
CA GLU A 98 -11.04 -1.95 7.96
C GLU A 98 -10.79 -1.44 9.37
N ALA A 99 -10.04 -0.35 9.52
CA ALA A 99 -9.98 0.37 10.78
C ALA A 99 -9.89 1.88 10.56
N ILE A 100 -10.68 2.61 11.33
CA ILE A 100 -10.74 4.07 11.34
C ILE A 100 -10.23 4.58 12.69
N ALA A 101 -9.39 5.60 12.68
CA ALA A 101 -8.96 6.30 13.89
C ALA A 101 -10.18 6.91 14.61
N ALA A 102 -10.37 6.57 15.87
CA ALA A 102 -11.41 7.17 16.70
C ALA A 102 -10.90 8.41 17.45
N ASP A 103 -9.60 8.46 17.71
CA ASP A 103 -8.91 9.61 18.33
C ASP A 103 -7.85 10.15 17.38
N ASP A 104 -7.46 11.42 17.54
CA ASP A 104 -6.31 12.02 16.86
C ASP A 104 -5.02 11.29 17.24
N ASP A 105 -4.04 11.28 16.33
CA ASP A 105 -2.74 10.61 16.52
C ASP A 105 -2.82 9.10 16.83
N THR A 106 -3.88 8.44 16.40
CA THR A 106 -4.01 6.97 16.52
C THR A 106 -2.98 6.25 15.68
N VAL A 107 -2.28 5.27 16.26
CA VAL A 107 -1.30 4.43 15.54
C VAL A 107 -1.65 2.95 15.69
N VAL A 108 -1.75 2.26 14.55
CA VAL A 108 -1.94 0.82 14.46
C VAL A 108 -0.70 0.19 13.83
N LEU A 109 -0.08 -0.75 14.54
CA LEU A 109 0.98 -1.61 14.00
C LEU A 109 0.33 -2.79 13.29
N ALA A 110 0.69 -3.03 12.04
CA ALA A 110 0.28 -4.19 11.25
C ALA A 110 1.46 -5.13 11.08
N VAL A 111 1.26 -6.40 11.41
CA VAL A 111 2.23 -7.49 11.25
C VAL A 111 1.58 -8.60 10.45
N GLY A 112 2.18 -9.01 9.33
CA GLY A 112 1.57 -10.01 8.47
C GLY A 112 2.57 -10.88 7.73
N ALA A 113 2.14 -12.12 7.46
CA ALA A 113 2.86 -13.08 6.63
C ALA A 113 1.94 -14.21 6.19
N LYS A 114 2.34 -14.92 5.12
CA LYS A 114 1.66 -16.14 4.66
C LYS A 114 2.00 -17.32 5.58
N PRO A 115 1.01 -17.99 6.19
CA PRO A 115 1.26 -19.15 7.02
C PRO A 115 2.07 -20.22 6.29
N GLY A 116 3.17 -20.66 6.91
CA GLY A 116 4.03 -21.73 6.39
C GLY A 116 4.81 -21.39 5.12
N LYS A 117 4.91 -20.13 4.73
CA LYS A 117 5.71 -19.66 3.59
C LYS A 117 6.81 -18.71 4.06
N PRO A 118 8.00 -18.74 3.43
CA PRO A 118 8.97 -17.67 3.60
C PRO A 118 8.34 -16.34 3.17
N TRP A 119 8.45 -15.32 4.02
CA TRP A 119 7.96 -14.00 3.67
C TRP A 119 8.81 -13.37 2.58
N GLN A 120 8.17 -12.66 1.67
CA GLN A 120 8.82 -11.85 0.64
C GLN A 120 8.22 -10.44 0.67
N PRO A 121 9.02 -9.37 0.51
CA PRO A 121 8.50 -8.03 0.41
C PRO A 121 7.46 -7.94 -0.72
N ALA A 122 6.32 -7.36 -0.45
CA ALA A 122 5.31 -7.12 -1.46
C ALA A 122 5.63 -5.83 -2.25
N ALA A 123 5.32 -5.84 -3.54
CA ALA A 123 5.57 -4.68 -4.40
C ALA A 123 4.77 -3.44 -3.97
N TRP A 124 3.58 -3.63 -3.39
CA TRP A 124 2.69 -2.53 -3.00
C TRP A 124 3.37 -1.54 -2.04
N GLU A 125 4.20 -2.02 -1.09
CA GLU A 125 4.86 -1.15 -0.12
C GLU A 125 5.83 -0.18 -0.79
N ASP A 126 6.61 -0.67 -1.75
CA ASP A 126 7.55 0.18 -2.49
C ASP A 126 6.83 1.16 -3.42
N PHE A 127 5.71 0.74 -4.03
CA PHE A 127 4.88 1.66 -4.81
C PHE A 127 4.23 2.73 -3.91
N PHE A 128 3.71 2.36 -2.74
CA PHE A 128 3.19 3.34 -1.79
C PHE A 128 4.23 4.41 -1.46
N VAL A 129 5.47 3.99 -1.16
CA VAL A 129 6.60 4.90 -0.91
C VAL A 129 6.92 5.75 -2.14
N ALA A 130 6.92 5.16 -3.36
CA ALA A 130 7.18 5.89 -4.59
C ALA A 130 6.12 6.98 -4.86
N PHE A 131 4.84 6.67 -4.69
CA PHE A 131 3.77 7.66 -4.82
C PHE A 131 3.89 8.79 -3.78
N ALA A 132 4.25 8.47 -2.53
CA ALA A 132 4.48 9.47 -1.50
C ALA A 132 5.70 10.36 -1.82
N TYR A 133 6.79 9.79 -2.33
CA TYR A 133 7.96 10.56 -2.80
C TYR A 133 7.59 11.49 -3.95
N ARG A 134 6.81 11.01 -4.91
CA ARG A 134 6.28 11.82 -5.99
C ARG A 134 5.47 13.01 -5.45
N ALA A 135 4.53 12.77 -4.56
CA ALA A 135 3.70 13.80 -3.95
C ALA A 135 4.53 14.86 -3.18
N ALA A 136 5.67 14.43 -2.62
CA ALA A 136 6.65 15.31 -1.96
C ALA A 136 7.61 16.03 -2.93
N GLY A 137 7.44 15.90 -4.25
CA GLY A 137 8.30 16.50 -5.27
C GLY A 137 9.65 15.80 -5.45
N ARG A 138 9.83 14.59 -4.95
CA ARG A 138 11.03 13.74 -5.04
C ARG A 138 10.92 12.76 -6.21
N SER A 139 10.59 13.27 -7.40
CA SER A 139 10.26 12.44 -8.58
C SER A 139 11.39 11.52 -9.02
N ASP A 140 12.66 11.95 -8.93
CA ASP A 140 13.80 11.11 -9.32
C ASP A 140 13.93 9.87 -8.41
N GLU A 141 13.76 10.05 -7.11
CA GLU A 141 13.80 8.96 -6.13
C GLU A 141 12.61 8.02 -6.31
N ALA A 142 11.43 8.58 -6.59
CA ALA A 142 10.23 7.81 -6.88
C ALA A 142 10.43 6.93 -8.14
N ARG A 143 10.92 7.48 -9.24
CA ARG A 143 11.22 6.74 -10.47
C ARG A 143 12.26 5.64 -10.26
N ALA A 144 13.32 5.93 -9.53
CA ALA A 144 14.34 4.92 -9.20
C ALA A 144 13.74 3.75 -8.41
N LEU A 145 12.85 4.04 -7.46
CA LEU A 145 12.17 3.01 -6.68
C LEU A 145 11.18 2.20 -7.52
N VAL A 146 10.40 2.83 -8.40
CA VAL A 146 9.51 2.12 -9.35
C VAL A 146 10.31 1.17 -10.23
N ALA A 147 11.42 1.62 -10.82
CA ALA A 147 12.27 0.79 -11.68
C ALA A 147 12.87 -0.41 -10.92
N ASP A 148 13.39 -0.19 -9.71
CA ASP A 148 13.93 -1.25 -8.85
C ASP A 148 12.84 -2.27 -8.45
N THR A 149 11.63 -1.80 -8.14
CA THR A 149 10.50 -2.65 -7.76
C THR A 149 10.06 -3.53 -8.94
N LEU A 150 9.95 -2.98 -10.14
CA LEU A 150 9.66 -3.76 -11.35
C LEU A 150 10.72 -4.85 -11.61
N ALA A 151 11.99 -4.52 -11.40
CA ALA A 151 13.09 -5.48 -11.58
C ALA A 151 13.03 -6.62 -10.54
N ARG A 152 12.62 -6.34 -9.31
CA ARG A 152 12.49 -7.35 -8.23
C ARG A 152 11.24 -8.23 -8.36
N HIS A 153 10.18 -7.74 -9.03
CA HIS A 153 8.89 -8.43 -9.17
C HIS A 153 8.50 -8.64 -10.65
N PRO A 154 9.33 -9.30 -11.48
CA PRO A 154 9.17 -9.31 -12.95
C PRO A 154 7.95 -10.08 -13.45
N GLY A 155 7.34 -10.94 -12.61
CA GLY A 155 6.24 -11.83 -13.02
C GLY A 155 4.85 -11.38 -12.61
N THR A 156 4.72 -10.30 -11.84
CA THR A 156 3.44 -9.84 -11.30
C THR A 156 2.73 -8.89 -12.27
N TRP A 157 1.39 -8.84 -12.23
CA TRP A 157 0.61 -7.83 -12.93
C TRP A 157 0.56 -6.50 -12.15
N GLN A 158 0.62 -6.59 -10.83
CA GLN A 158 0.54 -5.44 -9.91
C GLN A 158 1.67 -4.44 -10.15
N GLY A 159 2.89 -4.94 -10.38
CA GLY A 159 4.04 -4.08 -10.65
C GLY A 159 3.81 -3.16 -11.86
N PRO A 160 3.60 -3.70 -13.07
CA PRO A 160 3.29 -2.90 -14.24
C PRO A 160 2.03 -2.03 -14.10
N TYR A 161 0.99 -2.51 -13.40
CA TYR A 161 -0.21 -1.73 -13.17
C TYR A 161 0.08 -0.46 -12.36
N ASN A 162 0.72 -0.61 -11.20
CA ASN A 162 1.10 0.54 -10.37
C ASN A 162 2.11 1.47 -11.07
N ALA A 163 3.02 0.92 -11.88
CA ALA A 163 3.91 1.74 -12.69
C ALA A 163 3.15 2.55 -13.75
N ALA A 164 2.10 1.99 -14.36
CA ALA A 164 1.23 2.73 -15.27
C ALA A 164 0.51 3.90 -14.58
N CYS A 165 -0.03 3.67 -13.37
CA CYS A 165 -0.61 4.73 -12.55
C CYS A 165 0.42 5.82 -12.23
N PHE A 166 1.62 5.42 -11.82
CA PHE A 166 2.70 6.35 -11.53
C PHE A 166 3.05 7.23 -12.74
N GLU A 167 3.27 6.63 -13.92
CA GLU A 167 3.64 7.37 -15.13
C GLU A 167 2.48 8.25 -15.63
N ALA A 168 1.23 7.80 -15.50
CA ALA A 168 0.06 8.62 -15.79
C ALA A 168 0.01 9.88 -14.92
N LEU A 169 0.29 9.76 -13.64
CA LEU A 169 0.36 10.89 -12.71
C LEU A 169 1.58 11.81 -12.98
N GLU A 170 2.68 11.27 -13.50
CA GLU A 170 3.84 12.08 -13.94
C GLU A 170 3.61 12.75 -15.30
N GLY A 171 2.57 12.37 -16.01
CA GLY A 171 2.23 12.94 -17.32
C GLY A 171 2.93 12.26 -18.51
N ASP A 172 3.57 11.13 -18.30
CA ASP A 172 4.17 10.32 -19.36
C ASP A 172 3.18 9.26 -19.85
N ASP A 173 2.28 9.66 -20.75
CA ASP A 173 1.24 8.77 -21.28
C ASP A 173 1.81 7.60 -22.08
N ASP A 174 2.95 7.76 -22.74
CA ASP A 174 3.57 6.67 -23.50
C ASP A 174 4.11 5.58 -22.60
N ALA A 175 4.81 5.97 -21.54
CA ALA A 175 5.28 5.04 -20.52
C ALA A 175 4.10 4.39 -19.77
N ALA A 176 3.07 5.15 -19.44
CA ALA A 176 1.87 4.65 -18.77
C ALA A 176 1.17 3.57 -19.61
N PHE A 177 0.91 3.81 -20.89
CA PHE A 177 0.32 2.79 -21.77
C PHE A 177 1.21 1.58 -22.01
N ALA A 178 2.54 1.77 -22.07
CA ALA A 178 3.47 0.64 -22.18
C ALA A 178 3.33 -0.30 -20.97
N GLN A 179 3.29 0.22 -19.77
CA GLN A 179 3.13 -0.56 -18.55
C GLN A 179 1.72 -1.15 -18.41
N LEU A 180 0.69 -0.39 -18.77
CA LEU A 180 -0.71 -0.85 -18.69
C LEU A 180 -0.97 -2.04 -19.62
N ARG A 181 -0.37 -2.05 -20.81
CA ARG A 181 -0.43 -3.21 -21.72
C ARG A 181 0.20 -4.46 -21.09
N VAL A 182 1.36 -4.33 -20.46
CA VAL A 182 2.02 -5.45 -19.77
C VAL A 182 1.14 -5.98 -18.63
N ALA A 183 0.53 -5.09 -17.86
CA ALA A 183 -0.41 -5.49 -16.81
C ALA A 183 -1.63 -6.22 -17.38
N TYR A 184 -2.23 -5.68 -18.44
CA TYR A 184 -3.38 -6.27 -19.12
C TYR A 184 -3.07 -7.65 -19.72
N GLU A 185 -1.93 -7.83 -20.37
CA GLU A 185 -1.50 -9.12 -20.91
C GLU A 185 -1.37 -10.19 -19.81
N ARG A 186 -0.99 -9.80 -18.58
CA ARG A 186 -0.81 -10.71 -17.45
C ARG A 186 -2.10 -11.05 -16.72
N ALA A 187 -3.04 -10.11 -16.65
CA ALA A 187 -4.30 -10.26 -15.90
C ALA A 187 -5.49 -9.54 -16.58
N PRO A 188 -5.89 -9.95 -17.80
CA PRO A 188 -6.85 -9.19 -18.60
C PRO A 188 -8.16 -8.85 -17.88
N ALA A 189 -8.77 -9.86 -17.22
CA ALA A 189 -10.06 -9.68 -16.53
C ALA A 189 -9.97 -8.69 -15.36
N LEU A 190 -8.88 -8.77 -14.56
CA LEU A 190 -8.69 -7.88 -13.42
C LEU A 190 -8.40 -6.45 -13.87
N ILE A 191 -7.55 -6.27 -14.87
CA ILE A 191 -7.20 -4.93 -15.35
C ILE A 191 -8.38 -4.28 -16.07
N ALA A 192 -9.20 -5.04 -16.81
CA ALA A 192 -10.43 -4.53 -17.40
C ALA A 192 -11.47 -4.08 -16.34
N GLU A 193 -11.45 -4.70 -15.17
CA GLU A 193 -12.31 -4.32 -14.05
C GLU A 193 -11.77 -3.07 -13.32
N TYR A 194 -10.47 -3.03 -13.03
CA TYR A 194 -9.88 -2.00 -12.15
C TYR A 194 -9.57 -0.70 -12.88
N ALA A 195 -8.96 -0.76 -14.05
CA ALA A 195 -8.45 0.42 -14.73
C ALA A 195 -9.52 1.50 -15.04
N PRO A 196 -10.76 1.16 -15.44
CA PRO A 196 -11.79 2.18 -15.69
C PRO A 196 -12.27 2.93 -14.45
N ALA A 197 -12.12 2.32 -13.25
CA ALA A 197 -12.52 2.92 -11.98
C ALA A 197 -11.36 3.62 -11.25
N ASP A 198 -10.13 3.46 -11.73
CA ASP A 198 -8.93 4.00 -11.09
C ASP A 198 -8.75 5.49 -11.40
N GLY A 199 -8.76 6.30 -10.35
CA GLY A 199 -8.60 7.76 -10.43
C GLY A 199 -7.27 8.21 -11.05
N ASP A 200 -6.21 7.43 -10.86
CA ASP A 200 -4.87 7.75 -11.37
C ASP A 200 -4.79 7.62 -12.91
N LEU A 201 -5.67 6.81 -13.51
CA LEU A 201 -5.73 6.55 -14.95
C LEU A 201 -6.78 7.37 -15.70
N VAL A 202 -7.59 8.20 -15.03
CA VAL A 202 -8.71 8.97 -15.65
C VAL A 202 -8.25 9.77 -16.86
N ARG A 203 -7.08 10.41 -16.80
CA ARG A 203 -6.56 11.19 -17.93
C ARG A 203 -6.31 10.37 -19.19
N LEU A 204 -5.98 9.09 -19.06
CA LEU A 204 -5.70 8.19 -20.18
C LEU A 204 -6.97 7.72 -20.88
N GLN A 205 -8.13 7.79 -20.25
CA GLN A 205 -9.40 7.27 -20.78
C GLN A 205 -9.88 8.02 -22.04
N SER A 206 -9.43 9.25 -22.25
CA SER A 206 -9.72 10.02 -23.47
C SER A 206 -8.77 9.72 -24.64
N ASP A 207 -7.66 9.05 -24.42
CA ASP A 207 -6.68 8.69 -25.45
C ASP A 207 -7.22 7.53 -26.32
N PRO A 208 -7.04 7.56 -27.66
CA PRO A 208 -7.46 6.46 -28.54
C PRO A 208 -6.93 5.10 -28.13
N ARG A 209 -5.72 5.01 -27.57
CA ARG A 209 -5.08 3.77 -27.08
C ARG A 209 -5.86 3.08 -25.96
N TRP A 210 -6.63 3.86 -25.20
CA TRP A 210 -7.51 3.29 -24.18
C TRP A 210 -8.58 2.39 -24.79
N ARG A 211 -9.20 2.84 -25.89
CA ARG A 211 -10.21 2.03 -26.60
C ARG A 211 -9.60 0.81 -27.30
N GLU A 212 -8.36 0.90 -27.76
CA GLU A 212 -7.64 -0.25 -28.32
C GLU A 212 -7.40 -1.33 -27.27
N LEU A 213 -7.23 -0.94 -26.00
CA LEU A 213 -6.92 -1.86 -24.91
C LEU A 213 -8.18 -2.41 -24.22
N PHE A 214 -9.23 -1.59 -24.07
CA PHE A 214 -10.41 -1.90 -23.24
C PHE A 214 -11.75 -1.86 -24.03
N GLY A 215 -11.76 -1.46 -25.31
CA GLY A 215 -12.95 -1.24 -26.14
C GLY A 215 -13.53 -2.47 -26.81
#